data_e8cbdae185c9212042deaf0711841c2a
#
_entry.id   e8cbdae185c9212042deaf0711841c2a
#
_cell.length_a   1.000
_cell.length_b   1.000
_cell.length_c   1.000
_cell.angle_alpha   90.00
_cell.angle_beta   90.00
_cell.angle_gamma   90.00
#
_symmetry.space_group_name_H-M   'P 1'
#
loop_
_entity.id
_entity.type
_entity.pdbx_description
1 polymer ?
#
loop_
_entity_poly.entity_id
_entity_poly.type
_entity_poly.pdbx_seq_one_letter_code
_entity_poly.pdbx_strand_id
1 'polypeptide(L)'
;STFNEDISGWDVGNVTKMTRLFKGASSFNQPIGDWDMSSVRWMGSMFFGASSFNKPIGDWNVSSVIDMNHVFFRSTSFNQPIGDWNVSSSTKLYHMFFEAQSFDQSLAQWDVSLVTDMREMFNAAVGLSDSNKGEIHKSFSSNSNWPYDWSEFVTYAPITDANFQDAVNLWFSDEANATHTYGHIRDWNVSAVTDMSEAFMDRSTFNEDISGWDVGNVTKICLLYTSPSPRDKR
;
A
#
# COMPACT_ATOMS: atom_id res chain seq x y z
N SER A 1 -3.78 -27.59 17.24
CA SER A 1 -2.65 -28.53 17.28
C SER A 1 -1.52 -27.92 18.11
N THR A 2 -0.86 -28.74 18.92
CA THR A 2 0.32 -28.33 19.74
C THR A 2 1.64 -28.48 19.00
N PHE A 3 1.60 -28.75 17.69
CA PHE A 3 2.81 -28.87 16.85
C PHE A 3 3.67 -27.62 16.92
N ASN A 4 4.95 -27.76 17.30
CA ASN A 4 5.94 -26.71 17.37
C ASN A 4 7.37 -27.24 17.24
N GLU A 5 7.55 -28.33 16.48
CA GLU A 5 8.88 -28.89 16.23
C GLU A 5 9.69 -28.00 15.29
N ASP A 6 11.02 -28.01 15.47
CA ASP A 6 11.94 -27.28 14.58
C ASP A 6 12.03 -27.99 13.23
N ILE A 7 11.59 -27.30 12.21
CA ILE A 7 11.60 -27.72 10.81
C ILE A 7 12.35 -26.72 9.92
N SER A 8 13.14 -25.84 10.52
CA SER A 8 13.88 -24.79 9.79
C SER A 8 14.80 -25.36 8.72
N GLY A 9 15.38 -26.53 8.99
CA GLY A 9 16.29 -27.21 8.06
C GLY A 9 15.62 -27.97 6.90
N TRP A 10 14.30 -27.88 6.73
CA TRP A 10 13.65 -28.56 5.61
C TRP A 10 13.99 -27.89 4.27
N ASP A 11 14.39 -28.70 3.28
CA ASP A 11 14.50 -28.26 1.90
C ASP A 11 13.09 -28.23 1.26
N VAL A 12 12.58 -27.03 1.05
CA VAL A 12 11.25 -26.80 0.46
C VAL A 12 11.32 -26.16 -0.94
N GLY A 13 12.53 -25.98 -1.49
CA GLY A 13 12.73 -25.27 -2.76
C GLY A 13 11.96 -25.81 -3.97
N ASN A 14 11.57 -27.10 -3.95
CA ASN A 14 10.77 -27.71 -5.00
C ASN A 14 9.27 -27.78 -4.67
N VAL A 15 8.83 -27.24 -3.52
CA VAL A 15 7.43 -27.30 -3.10
C VAL A 15 6.63 -26.24 -3.83
N THR A 16 5.59 -26.66 -4.53
CA THR A 16 4.69 -25.75 -5.27
C THR A 16 3.41 -25.43 -4.51
N LYS A 17 3.04 -26.22 -3.50
CA LYS A 17 1.80 -26.08 -2.77
C LYS A 17 1.97 -26.27 -1.27
N MET A 18 1.75 -25.19 -0.51
CA MET A 18 1.81 -25.16 0.96
C MET A 18 0.45 -24.87 1.61
N THR A 19 -0.64 -25.08 0.85
CA THR A 19 -2.00 -24.83 1.33
C THR A 19 -2.26 -25.58 2.63
N ARG A 20 -2.67 -24.83 3.69
CA ARG A 20 -3.04 -25.36 5.01
C ARG A 20 -1.92 -26.04 5.79
N LEU A 21 -0.63 -25.84 5.46
CA LEU A 21 0.50 -26.54 6.10
C LEU A 21 0.46 -26.45 7.63
N PHE A 22 0.25 -25.25 8.19
CA PHE A 22 0.16 -24.99 9.62
C PHE A 22 -1.27 -24.68 10.09
N LYS A 23 -2.30 -25.10 9.33
CA LYS A 23 -3.68 -24.81 9.70
C LYS A 23 -4.01 -25.37 11.08
N GLY A 24 -4.39 -24.50 12.01
CA GLY A 24 -4.73 -24.82 13.40
C GLY A 24 -3.54 -25.28 14.24
N ALA A 25 -2.31 -25.03 13.81
CA ALA A 25 -1.10 -25.25 14.61
C ALA A 25 -0.91 -24.07 15.58
N SER A 26 -1.76 -23.98 16.60
CA SER A 26 -1.85 -22.83 17.49
C SER A 26 -0.57 -22.55 18.29
N SER A 27 0.29 -23.55 18.50
CA SER A 27 1.56 -23.40 19.20
C SER A 27 2.75 -23.18 18.25
N PHE A 28 2.57 -23.31 16.94
CA PHE A 28 3.67 -23.22 15.98
C PHE A 28 4.27 -21.82 15.96
N ASN A 29 5.58 -21.73 16.23
CA ASN A 29 6.34 -20.48 16.19
C ASN A 29 7.83 -20.75 15.92
N GLN A 30 8.17 -21.62 14.94
CA GLN A 30 9.53 -21.95 14.58
C GLN A 30 10.08 -21.04 13.48
N PRO A 31 11.41 -20.81 13.45
CA PRO A 31 12.05 -19.97 12.45
C PRO A 31 12.09 -20.68 11.09
N ILE A 32 11.25 -20.23 10.19
CA ILE A 32 11.11 -20.75 8.82
C ILE A 32 11.42 -19.67 7.78
N GLY A 33 12.05 -18.56 8.19
CA GLY A 33 12.37 -17.44 7.32
C GLY A 33 13.30 -17.80 6.16
N ASP A 34 14.20 -18.77 6.37
CA ASP A 34 15.19 -19.20 5.38
C ASP A 34 14.62 -20.19 4.34
N TRP A 35 13.35 -20.52 4.41
CA TRP A 35 12.74 -21.41 3.42
C TRP A 35 12.69 -20.76 2.03
N ASP A 36 13.15 -21.49 1.01
CA ASP A 36 13.03 -21.07 -0.38
C ASP A 36 11.56 -21.24 -0.87
N MET A 37 10.85 -20.10 -0.94
CA MET A 37 9.43 -20.05 -1.35
C MET A 37 9.25 -19.80 -2.85
N SER A 38 10.32 -19.69 -3.63
CA SER A 38 10.31 -19.24 -5.03
C SER A 38 9.46 -20.11 -5.97
N SER A 39 9.33 -21.41 -5.66
CA SER A 39 8.50 -22.35 -6.43
C SER A 39 7.03 -22.39 -6.00
N VAL A 40 6.68 -21.78 -4.87
CA VAL A 40 5.33 -21.89 -4.29
C VAL A 40 4.33 -21.05 -5.11
N ARG A 41 3.22 -21.69 -5.48
CA ARG A 41 2.10 -21.07 -6.19
C ARG A 41 0.83 -20.98 -5.37
N TRP A 42 0.64 -21.87 -4.42
CA TRP A 42 -0.56 -21.95 -3.57
C TRP A 42 -0.18 -22.02 -2.10
N MET A 43 -0.48 -20.97 -1.33
CA MET A 43 -0.26 -20.94 0.11
C MET A 43 -1.52 -20.62 0.92
N GLY A 44 -2.69 -20.73 0.30
CA GLY A 44 -3.96 -20.43 0.95
C GLY A 44 -4.14 -21.16 2.28
N SER A 45 -4.56 -20.45 3.31
CA SER A 45 -4.74 -20.94 4.68
C SER A 45 -3.48 -21.50 5.36
N MET A 46 -2.27 -21.15 4.89
CA MET A 46 -1.03 -21.76 5.41
C MET A 46 -0.89 -21.63 6.92
N PHE A 47 -1.18 -20.45 7.47
CA PHE A 47 -1.13 -20.18 8.91
C PHE A 47 -2.52 -19.98 9.53
N PHE A 48 -3.59 -20.48 8.91
CA PHE A 48 -4.94 -20.34 9.43
C PHE A 48 -5.04 -20.82 10.88
N GLY A 49 -5.31 -19.92 11.84
CA GLY A 49 -5.39 -20.23 13.25
C GLY A 49 -4.06 -20.64 13.91
N ALA A 50 -2.93 -20.31 13.31
CA ALA A 50 -1.61 -20.43 13.91
C ALA A 50 -1.38 -19.26 14.87
N SER A 51 -2.10 -19.23 15.99
CA SER A 51 -2.25 -18.07 16.86
C SER A 51 -0.96 -17.60 17.53
N SER A 52 0.05 -18.47 17.67
CA SER A 52 1.36 -18.10 18.23
C SER A 52 2.39 -17.71 17.20
N PHE A 53 2.11 -17.89 15.89
CA PHE A 53 3.12 -17.66 14.86
C PHE A 53 3.42 -16.18 14.69
N ASN A 54 4.70 -15.81 14.90
CA ASN A 54 5.20 -14.45 14.72
C ASN A 54 6.71 -14.44 14.42
N LYS A 55 7.19 -15.33 13.53
CA LYS A 55 8.60 -15.36 13.10
C LYS A 55 8.80 -14.59 11.81
N PRO A 56 10.00 -13.98 11.61
CA PRO A 56 10.31 -13.25 10.38
C PRO A 56 10.16 -14.14 9.14
N ILE A 57 9.42 -13.61 8.18
CA ILE A 57 9.17 -14.22 6.85
C ILE A 57 9.17 -13.14 5.75
N GLY A 58 9.65 -11.93 6.06
CA GLY A 58 9.67 -10.81 5.12
C GLY A 58 10.49 -11.09 3.87
N ASP A 59 11.58 -11.86 4.00
CA ASP A 59 12.49 -12.19 2.90
C ASP A 59 11.99 -13.31 1.96
N TRP A 60 10.81 -13.86 2.22
CA TRP A 60 10.26 -14.89 1.34
C TRP A 60 9.98 -14.37 -0.07
N ASN A 61 10.49 -15.04 -1.08
CA ASN A 61 10.12 -14.79 -2.47
C ASN A 61 8.75 -15.41 -2.77
N VAL A 62 7.70 -14.59 -2.69
CA VAL A 62 6.30 -15.00 -2.96
C VAL A 62 5.82 -14.57 -4.36
N SER A 63 6.71 -14.11 -5.23
CA SER A 63 6.36 -13.55 -6.54
C SER A 63 5.62 -14.52 -7.48
N SER A 64 5.72 -15.84 -7.23
CA SER A 64 5.00 -16.86 -8.00
C SER A 64 3.66 -17.25 -7.39
N VAL A 65 3.28 -16.72 -6.21
CA VAL A 65 2.08 -17.14 -5.50
C VAL A 65 0.83 -16.48 -6.10
N ILE A 66 -0.13 -17.32 -6.49
CA ILE A 66 -1.40 -16.88 -7.11
C ILE A 66 -2.59 -16.89 -6.14
N ASP A 67 -2.51 -17.64 -5.04
CA ASP A 67 -3.58 -17.79 -4.05
C ASP A 67 -3.05 -17.64 -2.63
N MET A 68 -3.41 -16.53 -1.98
CA MET A 68 -3.07 -16.18 -0.60
C MET A 68 -4.31 -16.06 0.30
N ASN A 69 -5.45 -16.64 -0.10
CA ASN A 69 -6.64 -16.54 0.73
C ASN A 69 -6.42 -17.14 2.13
N HIS A 70 -6.94 -16.49 3.17
CA HIS A 70 -6.89 -16.93 4.57
C HIS A 70 -5.48 -17.24 5.12
N VAL A 71 -4.40 -16.75 4.51
CA VAL A 71 -3.04 -17.14 4.94
C VAL A 71 -2.85 -16.90 6.44
N PHE A 72 -3.22 -15.74 6.96
CA PHE A 72 -3.10 -15.38 8.37
C PHE A 72 -4.46 -15.25 9.08
N PHE A 73 -5.49 -15.93 8.59
CA PHE A 73 -6.80 -15.97 9.24
C PHE A 73 -6.67 -16.43 10.68
N ARG A 74 -7.09 -15.60 11.66
CA ARG A 74 -6.95 -15.87 13.12
C ARG A 74 -5.52 -16.15 13.60
N SER A 75 -4.52 -15.66 12.91
CA SER A 75 -3.12 -15.67 13.38
C SER A 75 -2.91 -14.48 14.31
N THR A 76 -3.46 -14.57 15.51
CA THR A 76 -3.67 -13.43 16.42
C THR A 76 -2.40 -12.73 16.89
N SER A 77 -1.24 -13.41 16.88
CA SER A 77 0.06 -12.83 17.25
C SER A 77 0.88 -12.33 16.06
N PHE A 78 0.45 -12.62 14.82
CA PHE A 78 1.26 -12.30 13.65
C PHE A 78 1.33 -10.78 13.42
N ASN A 79 2.56 -10.24 13.42
CA ASN A 79 2.86 -8.83 13.14
C ASN A 79 4.26 -8.65 12.53
N GLN A 80 4.65 -9.50 11.56
CA GLN A 80 5.94 -9.37 10.91
C GLN A 80 5.86 -8.51 9.65
N PRO A 81 6.93 -7.74 9.32
CA PRO A 81 6.97 -6.91 8.13
C PRO A 81 6.97 -7.80 6.87
N ILE A 82 5.92 -7.67 6.09
CA ILE A 82 5.71 -8.36 4.82
C ILE A 82 5.36 -7.36 3.69
N GLY A 83 5.56 -6.08 3.94
CA GLY A 83 5.27 -5.01 2.98
C GLY A 83 6.07 -5.15 1.67
N ASP A 84 7.27 -5.72 1.74
CA ASP A 84 8.15 -5.94 0.57
C ASP A 84 7.83 -7.21 -0.23
N TRP A 85 6.83 -7.98 0.17
CA TRP A 85 6.40 -9.12 -0.62
C TRP A 85 5.91 -8.69 -2.01
N ASN A 86 6.46 -9.27 -3.05
CA ASN A 86 5.93 -9.11 -4.40
C ASN A 86 4.69 -9.99 -4.59
N VAL A 87 3.50 -9.39 -4.49
CA VAL A 87 2.21 -10.09 -4.62
C VAL A 87 1.56 -9.89 -5.99
N SER A 88 2.26 -9.32 -6.97
CA SER A 88 1.73 -8.95 -8.28
C SER A 88 1.12 -10.12 -9.09
N SER A 89 1.49 -11.38 -8.78
CA SER A 89 0.86 -12.56 -9.38
C SER A 89 -0.41 -13.02 -8.66
N SER A 90 -0.71 -12.47 -7.49
CA SER A 90 -1.80 -12.95 -6.64
C SER A 90 -3.16 -12.45 -7.14
N THR A 91 -4.14 -13.35 -7.16
CA THR A 91 -5.51 -13.04 -7.60
C THR A 91 -6.52 -13.10 -6.47
N LYS A 92 -6.15 -13.63 -5.30
CA LYS A 92 -7.05 -13.85 -4.16
C LYS A 92 -6.37 -13.53 -2.84
N LEU A 93 -6.91 -12.54 -2.13
CA LEU A 93 -6.48 -12.11 -0.80
C LEU A 93 -7.63 -12.14 0.23
N TYR A 94 -8.80 -12.73 -0.11
CA TYR A 94 -9.95 -12.68 0.76
C TYR A 94 -9.66 -13.34 2.11
N HIS A 95 -10.15 -12.72 3.19
CA HIS A 95 -9.92 -13.11 4.58
C HIS A 95 -8.44 -13.25 5.00
N MET A 96 -7.49 -12.68 4.26
CA MET A 96 -6.06 -12.95 4.51
C MET A 96 -5.63 -12.63 5.94
N PHE A 97 -6.12 -11.53 6.50
CA PHE A 97 -5.84 -11.07 7.87
C PHE A 97 -7.09 -11.02 8.76
N PHE A 98 -8.13 -11.78 8.41
CA PHE A 98 -9.36 -11.84 9.20
C PHE A 98 -9.05 -12.25 10.65
N GLU A 99 -9.46 -11.44 11.65
CA GLU A 99 -9.15 -11.62 13.07
C GLU A 99 -7.63 -11.76 13.38
N ALA A 100 -6.73 -11.21 12.57
CA ALA A 100 -5.29 -11.10 12.87
C ALA A 100 -5.08 -9.89 13.81
N GLN A 101 -5.35 -10.09 15.11
CA GLN A 101 -5.54 -9.03 16.09
C GLN A 101 -4.30 -8.15 16.34
N SER A 102 -3.09 -8.67 16.15
CA SER A 102 -1.86 -7.92 16.36
C SER A 102 -1.28 -7.33 15.08
N PHE A 103 -1.86 -7.64 13.90
CA PHE A 103 -1.29 -7.21 12.63
C PHE A 103 -1.40 -5.70 12.46
N ASP A 104 -0.25 -5.04 12.35
CA ASP A 104 -0.13 -3.59 12.12
C ASP A 104 1.09 -3.27 11.25
N GLN A 105 1.07 -3.73 9.99
CA GLN A 105 2.13 -3.46 9.02
C GLN A 105 1.56 -2.76 7.80
N SER A 106 2.34 -1.83 7.23
CA SER A 106 2.00 -1.24 5.94
C SER A 106 2.14 -2.26 4.82
N LEU A 107 1.15 -2.31 3.94
CA LEU A 107 1.13 -3.09 2.71
C LEU A 107 1.06 -2.18 1.47
N ALA A 108 1.38 -0.90 1.63
CA ALA A 108 1.23 0.11 0.58
C ALA A 108 2.06 -0.19 -0.69
N GLN A 109 3.11 -1.00 -0.57
CA GLN A 109 3.94 -1.40 -1.72
C GLN A 109 3.38 -2.60 -2.51
N TRP A 110 2.30 -3.22 -2.04
CA TRP A 110 1.73 -4.36 -2.73
C TRP A 110 1.02 -3.94 -4.02
N ASP A 111 1.43 -4.51 -5.13
CA ASP A 111 0.68 -4.42 -6.38
C ASP A 111 -0.50 -5.40 -6.35
N VAL A 112 -1.69 -4.85 -6.14
CA VAL A 112 -2.94 -5.63 -6.08
C VAL A 112 -3.75 -5.53 -7.38
N SER A 113 -3.16 -5.04 -8.47
CA SER A 113 -3.86 -4.79 -9.74
C SER A 113 -4.54 -6.03 -10.32
N LEU A 114 -3.98 -7.23 -10.12
CA LEU A 114 -4.55 -8.49 -10.57
C LEU A 114 -5.49 -9.16 -9.53
N VAL A 115 -5.65 -8.58 -8.35
CA VAL A 115 -6.49 -9.18 -7.30
C VAL A 115 -7.98 -9.00 -7.64
N THR A 116 -8.71 -10.10 -7.68
CA THR A 116 -10.14 -10.12 -7.99
C THR A 116 -11.04 -10.34 -6.77
N ASP A 117 -10.46 -10.68 -5.61
CA ASP A 117 -11.20 -10.92 -4.39
C ASP A 117 -10.40 -10.52 -3.15
N MET A 118 -10.81 -9.42 -2.49
CA MET A 118 -10.25 -8.89 -1.25
C MET A 118 -11.30 -8.83 -0.13
N ARG A 119 -12.44 -9.53 -0.28
CA ARG A 119 -13.54 -9.48 0.69
C ARG A 119 -13.03 -9.85 2.08
N GLU A 120 -13.45 -9.04 3.06
CA GLU A 120 -13.16 -9.24 4.48
C GLU A 120 -11.67 -9.47 4.80
N MET A 121 -10.76 -8.95 3.96
CA MET A 121 -9.32 -9.14 4.11
C MET A 121 -8.82 -8.75 5.51
N PHE A 122 -9.35 -7.66 6.10
CA PHE A 122 -8.97 -7.12 7.40
C PHE A 122 -10.13 -7.10 8.41
N ASN A 123 -11.20 -7.86 8.19
CA ASN A 123 -12.32 -7.86 9.12
C ASN A 123 -11.86 -8.35 10.50
N ALA A 124 -12.19 -7.55 11.54
CA ALA A 124 -11.76 -7.77 12.92
C ALA A 124 -10.22 -7.84 13.14
N ALA A 125 -9.41 -7.30 12.24
CA ALA A 125 -7.98 -7.04 12.44
C ALA A 125 -7.79 -5.76 13.28
N VAL A 126 -8.17 -5.82 14.55
CA VAL A 126 -8.29 -4.64 15.44
C VAL A 126 -6.95 -3.96 15.77
N GLY A 127 -5.83 -4.64 15.53
CA GLY A 127 -4.49 -4.06 15.70
C GLY A 127 -4.09 -3.09 14.59
N LEU A 128 -4.75 -3.15 13.42
CA LEU A 128 -4.36 -2.32 12.28
C LEU A 128 -4.64 -0.84 12.58
N SER A 129 -3.58 -0.06 12.67
CA SER A 129 -3.61 1.38 13.00
C SER A 129 -4.26 2.20 11.88
N ASP A 130 -4.81 3.35 12.24
CA ASP A 130 -5.40 4.28 11.26
C ASP A 130 -4.37 4.76 10.24
N SER A 131 -3.11 4.94 10.65
CA SER A 131 -2.02 5.27 9.73
C SER A 131 -1.83 4.20 8.66
N ASN A 132 -1.75 2.92 9.05
CA ASN A 132 -1.58 1.82 8.09
C ASN A 132 -2.84 1.61 7.23
N LYS A 133 -4.05 1.82 7.79
CA LYS A 133 -5.29 1.84 6.99
C LYS A 133 -5.24 2.89 5.89
N GLY A 134 -4.81 4.12 6.23
CA GLY A 134 -4.68 5.21 5.26
C GLY A 134 -3.69 4.89 4.13
N GLU A 135 -2.49 4.39 4.49
CA GLU A 135 -1.47 4.02 3.51
C GLU A 135 -1.92 2.86 2.59
N ILE A 136 -2.57 1.83 3.16
CA ILE A 136 -3.13 0.72 2.38
C ILE A 136 -4.25 1.24 1.46
N HIS A 137 -5.13 2.12 1.93
CA HIS A 137 -6.22 2.67 1.13
C HIS A 137 -5.70 3.46 -0.06
N LYS A 138 -4.69 4.31 0.10
CA LYS A 138 -4.06 5.05 -1.01
C LYS A 138 -3.64 4.11 -2.15
N SER A 139 -3.06 2.96 -1.83
CA SER A 139 -2.55 2.02 -2.83
C SER A 139 -3.63 1.11 -3.39
N PHE A 140 -4.56 0.64 -2.55
CA PHE A 140 -5.51 -0.41 -2.95
C PHE A 140 -6.82 0.13 -3.53
N SER A 141 -7.20 1.38 -3.25
CA SER A 141 -8.48 1.96 -3.67
C SER A 141 -8.65 2.10 -5.19
N SER A 142 -7.55 2.07 -5.94
CA SER A 142 -7.59 2.01 -7.41
C SER A 142 -8.12 0.67 -7.96
N ASN A 143 -8.09 -0.40 -7.17
CA ASN A 143 -8.68 -1.68 -7.56
C ASN A 143 -10.17 -1.71 -7.16
N SER A 144 -11.05 -1.90 -8.14
CA SER A 144 -12.51 -1.93 -7.94
C SER A 144 -13.02 -3.05 -7.01
N ASN A 145 -12.18 -4.04 -6.69
CA ASN A 145 -12.48 -5.11 -5.74
C ASN A 145 -12.06 -4.78 -4.29
N TRP A 146 -11.50 -3.57 -4.05
CA TRP A 146 -11.19 -3.09 -2.71
C TRP A 146 -12.47 -2.84 -1.92
N PRO A 147 -12.71 -3.53 -0.77
CA PRO A 147 -14.01 -3.52 -0.12
C PRO A 147 -14.17 -2.46 0.98
N TYR A 148 -13.12 -1.69 1.30
CA TYR A 148 -13.14 -0.76 2.44
C TYR A 148 -13.13 0.69 1.96
N ASP A 149 -13.90 1.54 2.65
CA ASP A 149 -13.72 2.98 2.60
C ASP A 149 -12.96 3.43 3.85
N TRP A 150 -11.65 3.62 3.69
CA TRP A 150 -10.75 4.14 4.71
C TRP A 150 -10.20 5.51 4.32
N SER A 151 -10.92 6.23 3.48
CA SER A 151 -10.54 7.58 3.02
C SER A 151 -10.36 8.56 4.17
N GLU A 152 -11.09 8.39 5.28
CA GLU A 152 -10.96 9.21 6.49
C GLU A 152 -9.59 9.09 7.18
N PHE A 153 -8.87 7.99 6.98
CA PHE A 153 -7.54 7.75 7.54
C PHE A 153 -6.42 8.17 6.60
N VAL A 154 -6.74 8.58 5.38
CA VAL A 154 -5.72 9.01 4.40
C VAL A 154 -5.13 10.34 4.84
N THR A 155 -3.81 10.35 4.98
CA THR A 155 -3.06 11.58 5.24
C THR A 155 -2.11 11.87 4.08
N TYR A 156 -2.05 13.12 3.66
CA TYR A 156 -1.15 13.58 2.63
C TYR A 156 -0.06 14.47 3.21
N ALA A 157 1.09 14.52 2.56
CA ALA A 157 2.15 15.44 2.95
C ALA A 157 1.63 16.89 2.86
N PRO A 158 1.86 17.74 3.89
CA PRO A 158 1.41 19.10 3.83
C PRO A 158 2.16 19.88 2.74
N ILE A 159 1.44 20.75 2.04
CA ILE A 159 2.02 21.66 1.03
C ILE A 159 2.37 22.99 1.72
N THR A 160 3.62 23.39 1.58
CA THR A 160 4.19 24.62 2.15
C THR A 160 5.12 25.28 1.14
N ASP A 161 5.62 26.49 1.40
CA ASP A 161 6.62 27.12 0.55
C ASP A 161 7.87 26.25 0.31
N ALA A 162 8.21 25.39 1.28
CA ALA A 162 9.40 24.54 1.19
C ALA A 162 9.30 23.45 0.12
N ASN A 163 8.09 23.00 -0.24
CA ASN A 163 7.88 21.87 -1.15
C ASN A 163 6.86 22.12 -2.26
N PHE A 164 6.23 23.29 -2.31
CA PHE A 164 5.17 23.56 -3.28
C PHE A 164 5.65 23.39 -4.72
N GLN A 165 6.81 23.98 -5.06
CA GLN A 165 7.36 23.87 -6.43
C GLN A 165 7.74 22.43 -6.78
N ASP A 166 8.31 21.69 -5.83
CA ASP A 166 8.67 20.28 -6.03
C ASP A 166 7.41 19.41 -6.20
N ALA A 167 6.36 19.67 -5.42
CA ALA A 167 5.08 18.99 -5.57
C ALA A 167 4.45 19.26 -6.96
N VAL A 168 4.47 20.52 -7.42
CA VAL A 168 4.01 20.88 -8.77
C VAL A 168 4.85 20.18 -9.84
N ASN A 169 6.18 20.20 -9.73
CA ASN A 169 7.06 19.51 -10.67
C ASN A 169 6.80 18.00 -10.69
N LEU A 170 6.57 17.39 -9.53
CA LEU A 170 6.24 15.97 -9.42
C LEU A 170 4.90 15.65 -10.09
N TRP A 171 3.89 16.52 -9.96
CA TRP A 171 2.61 16.37 -10.65
C TRP A 171 2.77 16.24 -12.16
N PHE A 172 3.67 17.03 -12.76
CA PHE A 172 3.91 17.00 -14.20
C PHE A 172 4.85 15.88 -14.65
N SER A 173 5.73 15.38 -13.80
CA SER A 173 6.69 14.33 -14.15
C SER A 173 6.19 12.92 -13.80
N ASP A 174 5.44 12.79 -12.71
CA ASP A 174 4.87 11.54 -12.20
C ASP A 174 3.61 11.83 -11.38
N GLU A 175 2.48 11.99 -12.08
CA GLU A 175 1.18 12.31 -11.49
C GLU A 175 0.74 11.25 -10.45
N ALA A 176 1.04 9.97 -10.70
CA ALA A 176 0.69 8.90 -9.79
C ALA A 176 1.40 9.05 -8.44
N ASN A 177 2.70 9.35 -8.46
CA ASN A 177 3.49 9.58 -7.26
C ASN A 177 3.10 10.89 -6.55
N ALA A 178 2.82 11.95 -7.31
CA ALA A 178 2.32 13.21 -6.74
C ALA A 178 0.98 13.00 -6.03
N THR A 179 0.05 12.27 -6.65
CA THR A 179 -1.26 11.93 -6.08
C THR A 179 -1.11 11.07 -4.83
N HIS A 180 -0.21 10.10 -4.84
CA HIS A 180 0.07 9.27 -3.66
C HIS A 180 0.62 10.10 -2.50
N THR A 181 1.51 11.06 -2.79
CA THR A 181 2.22 11.85 -1.76
C THR A 181 1.39 13.02 -1.24
N TYR A 182 0.75 13.78 -2.14
CA TYR A 182 0.11 15.06 -1.83
C TYR A 182 -1.40 15.07 -2.06
N GLY A 183 -1.98 13.98 -2.60
CA GLY A 183 -3.35 13.96 -3.10
C GLY A 183 -3.45 14.50 -4.53
N HIS A 184 -4.64 14.41 -5.12
CA HIS A 184 -4.87 15.00 -6.44
C HIS A 184 -4.70 16.52 -6.37
N ILE A 185 -4.07 17.13 -7.36
CA ILE A 185 -3.68 18.56 -7.34
C ILE A 185 -4.86 19.50 -7.05
N ARG A 186 -6.08 19.15 -7.50
CA ARG A 186 -7.30 19.96 -7.21
C ARG A 186 -7.61 20.07 -5.72
N ASP A 187 -7.21 19.06 -4.94
CA ASP A 187 -7.57 18.90 -3.52
C ASP A 187 -6.42 19.34 -2.59
N TRP A 188 -5.32 19.87 -3.14
CA TRP A 188 -4.19 20.31 -2.33
C TRP A 188 -4.58 21.44 -1.38
N ASN A 189 -4.24 21.28 -0.11
CA ASN A 189 -4.31 22.35 0.85
C ASN A 189 -3.06 23.25 0.71
N VAL A 190 -3.22 24.36 0.03
CA VAL A 190 -2.14 25.32 -0.25
C VAL A 190 -2.20 26.56 0.68
N SER A 191 -3.02 26.52 1.74
CA SER A 191 -3.21 27.65 2.65
C SER A 191 -1.92 28.09 3.37
N ALA A 192 -0.89 27.23 3.44
CA ALA A 192 0.42 27.55 4.01
C ALA A 192 1.43 28.05 2.97
N VAL A 193 1.03 28.22 1.69
CA VAL A 193 1.90 28.68 0.61
C VAL A 193 1.77 30.21 0.49
N THR A 194 2.91 30.90 0.45
CA THR A 194 2.98 32.35 0.29
C THR A 194 3.57 32.79 -1.05
N ASP A 195 4.32 31.91 -1.72
CA ASP A 195 4.97 32.15 -3.00
C ASP A 195 4.59 31.06 -4.02
N MET A 196 3.79 31.42 -5.02
CA MET A 196 3.40 30.57 -6.14
C MET A 196 4.04 31.04 -7.46
N SER A 197 5.10 31.83 -7.40
CA SER A 197 5.75 32.32 -8.61
C SER A 197 6.25 31.17 -9.47
N GLU A 198 6.04 31.28 -10.78
CA GLU A 198 6.52 30.34 -11.81
C GLU A 198 5.97 28.90 -11.68
N ALA A 199 5.02 28.63 -10.80
CA ALA A 199 4.55 27.27 -10.50
C ALA A 199 4.06 26.52 -11.75
N PHE A 200 3.37 27.19 -12.66
CA PHE A 200 2.83 26.61 -13.89
C PHE A 200 3.49 27.20 -15.15
N MET A 201 4.66 27.81 -15.01
CA MET A 201 5.39 28.36 -16.15
C MET A 201 5.72 27.27 -17.15
N ASP A 202 5.46 27.52 -18.44
CA ASP A 202 5.67 26.59 -19.56
C ASP A 202 4.85 25.27 -19.49
N ARG A 203 3.82 25.19 -18.63
CA ARG A 203 2.91 24.05 -18.48
C ARG A 203 1.63 24.24 -19.31
N SER A 204 1.80 24.36 -20.64
CA SER A 204 0.71 24.72 -21.59
C SER A 204 -0.44 23.71 -21.66
N THR A 205 -0.25 22.49 -21.17
CA THR A 205 -1.26 21.43 -21.14
C THR A 205 -2.01 21.34 -19.83
N PHE A 206 -1.61 22.12 -18.81
CA PHE A 206 -2.29 22.11 -17.51
C PHE A 206 -3.70 22.67 -17.63
N ASN A 207 -4.69 21.87 -17.22
CA ASN A 207 -6.11 22.23 -17.25
C ASN A 207 -6.91 21.63 -16.08
N GLU A 208 -6.23 21.36 -14.98
CA GLU A 208 -6.93 20.88 -13.76
C GLU A 208 -7.68 22.02 -13.10
N ASP A 209 -8.83 21.68 -12.50
CA ASP A 209 -9.61 22.62 -11.72
C ASP A 209 -8.97 22.81 -10.33
N ILE A 210 -8.33 23.94 -10.11
CA ILE A 210 -7.73 24.36 -8.84
C ILE A 210 -8.51 25.51 -8.18
N SER A 211 -9.76 25.72 -8.56
CA SER A 211 -10.61 26.80 -8.00
C SER A 211 -10.88 26.64 -6.50
N GLY A 212 -10.71 25.42 -5.97
CA GLY A 212 -10.84 25.11 -4.55
C GLY A 212 -9.63 25.52 -3.69
N TRP A 213 -8.52 25.97 -4.28
CA TRP A 213 -7.35 26.36 -3.53
C TRP A 213 -7.56 27.61 -2.67
N ASP A 214 -7.23 27.51 -1.39
CA ASP A 214 -7.17 28.70 -0.51
C ASP A 214 -5.84 29.42 -0.73
N VAL A 215 -5.88 30.49 -1.51
CA VAL A 215 -4.73 31.34 -1.84
C VAL A 215 -4.68 32.62 -0.99
N GLY A 216 -5.43 32.69 0.11
CA GLY A 216 -5.53 33.87 0.96
C GLY A 216 -4.20 34.35 1.55
N ASN A 217 -3.23 33.48 1.72
CA ASN A 217 -1.89 33.82 2.23
C ASN A 217 -0.84 34.03 1.12
N VAL A 218 -1.20 33.87 -0.15
CA VAL A 218 -0.26 34.02 -1.26
C VAL A 218 0.07 35.51 -1.46
N THR A 219 1.34 35.85 -1.35
CA THR A 219 1.84 37.21 -1.54
C THR A 219 2.62 37.41 -2.84
N LYS A 220 3.02 36.28 -3.47
CA LYS A 220 3.74 36.32 -4.75
C LYS A 220 3.12 35.28 -5.72
N ILE A 221 2.75 35.78 -6.91
CA ILE A 221 2.10 34.99 -7.95
C ILE A 221 2.66 35.33 -9.35
N CYS A 222 3.86 35.92 -9.41
CA CYS A 222 4.46 36.36 -10.66
C CYS A 222 4.71 35.18 -11.58
N LEU A 223 4.37 35.31 -12.88
CA LEU A 223 4.60 34.29 -13.89
C LEU A 223 3.97 32.91 -13.53
N LEU A 224 2.91 32.92 -12.73
CA LEU A 224 2.21 31.67 -12.36
C LEU A 224 1.88 30.83 -13.61
N TYR A 225 1.46 31.52 -14.65
CA TYR A 225 1.10 30.91 -15.93
C TYR A 225 1.56 31.79 -17.07
N THR A 226 2.44 31.30 -17.95
CA THR A 226 2.81 31.98 -19.17
C THR A 226 2.21 31.23 -20.37
N SER A 227 1.10 31.73 -20.89
CA SER A 227 0.67 31.37 -22.23
C SER A 227 1.37 32.31 -23.22
N PRO A 228 2.03 31.82 -24.27
CA PRO A 228 2.54 32.72 -25.31
C PRO A 228 1.36 33.51 -25.86
N SER A 229 1.41 34.84 -25.70
CA SER A 229 0.40 35.72 -26.25
C SER A 229 0.27 35.48 -27.76
N PRO A 230 -0.94 35.44 -28.32
CA PRO A 230 -1.12 35.37 -29.78
C PRO A 230 -0.42 36.53 -30.53
N ARG A 231 0.08 37.55 -29.82
CA ARG A 231 0.80 38.68 -30.39
C ARG A 231 2.31 38.45 -30.52
N ASP A 232 2.86 37.41 -29.92
CA ASP A 232 4.31 37.12 -29.97
C ASP A 232 4.67 36.21 -31.17
N LYS A 233 3.70 35.89 -32.04
CA LYS A 233 3.90 35.20 -33.31
C LYS A 233 3.89 36.21 -34.48
N ARG A 234 4.81 37.17 -34.46
CA ARG A 234 5.12 37.98 -35.67
C ARG A 234 6.59 37.95 -35.96
#